data_5a002c66babf53e56941ee0107224792
#
_entry.id   5a002c66babf53e56941ee0107224792
#
_cell.length_a   1.000
_cell.length_b   1.000
_cell.length_c   1.000
_cell.angle_alpha   90.00
_cell.angle_beta   90.00
_cell.angle_gamma   90.00
#
_symmetry.space_group_name_H-M   'P 1'
#
loop_
_entity.id
_entity.type
_entity.pdbx_description
1 polymer ?
#
loop_
_entity_poly.entity_id
_entity_poly.type
_entity_poly.pdbx_seq_one_letter_code
_entity_poly.pdbx_strand_id
1 'polypeptide(L)'
;MLPQPSDWHFHLDLWQNPYAAARYHDVELWSEEHFEVMRPLMTLLADAGQKVITTTLIHKPWGGQTYDHFESMVKWIKKADGTWEYDFSIFDKWVEFMMECGVTAQINCYSIAPWSSRFQYYDEASDSMLDFVAEVGTKEYEEYWSRMLRVFAQHLEEKGWFDICAISMDERPEEVMTEVIRVIRNVHPGFKISLAGNYHPSIEKEIYDYCIAYGQEFPEDVLARRKAEGKISTYYTCCTEIAPNLFTVSNPQDGLFLGMEMLRRKSDGYLRWAYNSWPEDPMTDSRFRAFTSGDTFIAYPLGRSSIRLERLVQGIQEYEKVHVMKNKN
;
A
#
# COMPACT_ATOMS: atom_id res chain seq x y z
N MET A 1 -27.54 0.86 -13.31
CA MET A 1 -26.23 1.38 -13.70
C MET A 1 -25.38 1.32 -12.45
N LEU A 2 -24.13 0.93 -12.55
CA LEU A 2 -23.19 1.00 -11.42
C LEU A 2 -22.84 2.46 -11.11
N PRO A 3 -22.52 2.79 -9.85
CA PRO A 3 -21.96 4.10 -9.49
C PRO A 3 -20.58 4.30 -10.15
N GLN A 4 -20.00 5.48 -9.99
CA GLN A 4 -18.62 5.74 -10.42
C GLN A 4 -17.65 4.87 -9.63
N PRO A 5 -16.49 4.47 -10.19
CA PRO A 5 -15.50 3.61 -9.50
C PRO A 5 -15.05 4.16 -8.15
N SER A 6 -14.94 5.48 -7.99
CA SER A 6 -14.65 6.12 -6.71
C SER A 6 -15.67 5.80 -5.62
N ASP A 7 -16.94 5.57 -5.99
CA ASP A 7 -18.06 5.31 -5.09
C ASP A 7 -18.32 3.81 -4.85
N TRP A 8 -17.54 2.92 -5.46
CA TRP A 8 -17.68 1.50 -5.25
C TRP A 8 -17.39 1.11 -3.80
N HIS A 9 -18.12 0.11 -3.31
CA HIS A 9 -17.93 -0.43 -1.96
C HIS A 9 -16.69 -1.31 -1.85
N PHE A 10 -16.26 -1.90 -2.96
CA PHE A 10 -15.10 -2.77 -3.00
C PHE A 10 -13.83 -2.01 -2.65
N HIS A 11 -13.13 -2.45 -1.62
CA HIS A 11 -11.85 -1.88 -1.21
C HIS A 11 -10.70 -2.52 -1.98
N LEU A 12 -10.35 -1.92 -3.12
CA LEU A 12 -9.22 -2.34 -3.94
C LEU A 12 -7.95 -1.64 -3.47
N ASP A 13 -6.89 -2.42 -3.19
CA ASP A 13 -5.55 -1.94 -2.86
C ASP A 13 -4.49 -2.61 -3.73
N LEU A 14 -4.10 -1.96 -4.80
CA LEU A 14 -3.00 -2.37 -5.67
C LEU A 14 -1.84 -1.42 -5.45
N TRP A 15 -0.70 -1.91 -4.90
CA TRP A 15 0.43 -1.06 -4.53
C TRP A 15 1.12 -0.48 -5.74
N GLN A 16 1.25 0.85 -5.76
CA GLN A 16 1.85 1.61 -6.86
C GLN A 16 3.36 1.75 -6.65
N ASN A 17 4.13 1.61 -7.74
CA ASN A 17 5.58 1.83 -7.76
C ASN A 17 5.92 2.97 -8.73
N PRO A 18 6.05 4.22 -8.25
CA PRO A 18 6.43 5.36 -9.10
C PRO A 18 7.86 5.25 -9.62
N TYR A 19 8.75 4.59 -8.92
CA TYR A 19 10.17 4.44 -9.28
C TYR A 19 10.35 3.62 -10.56
N ALA A 20 9.54 2.57 -10.73
CA ALA A 20 9.52 1.78 -11.96
C ALA A 20 9.08 2.60 -13.17
N ALA A 21 8.15 3.53 -12.98
CA ALA A 21 7.70 4.43 -14.06
C ALA A 21 8.81 5.41 -14.47
N ALA A 22 9.51 6.04 -13.51
CA ALA A 22 10.61 6.94 -13.80
C ALA A 22 11.72 6.24 -14.61
N ARG A 23 12.16 5.06 -14.14
CA ARG A 23 13.19 4.28 -14.85
C ARG A 23 12.74 3.85 -16.24
N TYR A 24 11.52 3.30 -16.37
CA TYR A 24 11.05 2.79 -17.67
C TYR A 24 10.92 3.89 -18.72
N HIS A 25 10.49 5.08 -18.32
CA HIS A 25 10.33 6.22 -19.24
C HIS A 25 11.57 7.10 -19.37
N ASP A 26 12.65 6.76 -18.65
CA ASP A 26 13.93 7.50 -18.64
C ASP A 26 13.71 9.01 -18.32
N VAL A 27 12.92 9.26 -17.27
CA VAL A 27 12.60 10.62 -16.80
C VAL A 27 13.13 10.84 -15.39
N GLU A 28 13.43 12.10 -15.06
CA GLU A 28 13.87 12.47 -13.71
C GLU A 28 12.78 12.21 -12.68
N LEU A 29 13.12 11.47 -11.63
CA LEU A 29 12.20 11.13 -10.55
C LEU A 29 11.61 12.40 -9.90
N TRP A 30 10.29 12.43 -9.76
CA TRP A 30 9.49 13.52 -9.19
C TRP A 30 9.48 14.83 -10.00
N SER A 31 9.96 14.81 -11.25
CA SER A 31 9.78 15.91 -12.20
C SER A 31 8.34 16.01 -12.71
N GLU A 32 7.97 17.12 -13.34
CA GLU A 32 6.68 17.28 -14.01
C GLU A 32 6.47 16.17 -15.06
N GLU A 33 7.50 15.89 -15.85
CA GLU A 33 7.46 14.85 -16.88
C GLU A 33 7.19 13.47 -16.29
N HIS A 34 7.77 13.17 -15.11
CA HIS A 34 7.49 11.90 -14.40
C HIS A 34 6.00 11.78 -14.03
N PHE A 35 5.40 12.81 -13.49
CA PHE A 35 3.96 12.81 -13.19
C PHE A 35 3.11 12.67 -14.44
N GLU A 36 3.49 13.33 -15.55
CA GLU A 36 2.76 13.21 -16.83
C GLU A 36 2.80 11.81 -17.41
N VAL A 37 3.95 11.12 -17.38
CA VAL A 37 4.03 9.72 -17.88
C VAL A 37 3.31 8.73 -16.98
N MET A 38 3.12 9.04 -15.69
CA MET A 38 2.35 8.21 -14.77
C MET A 38 0.84 8.43 -14.86
N ARG A 39 0.39 9.60 -15.27
CA ARG A 39 -1.04 9.97 -15.25
C ARG A 39 -1.95 8.96 -15.95
N PRO A 40 -1.69 8.47 -17.16
CA PRO A 40 -2.53 7.44 -17.78
C PRO A 40 -2.62 6.15 -16.99
N LEU A 41 -1.51 5.75 -16.35
CA LEU A 41 -1.42 4.54 -15.56
C LEU A 41 -2.21 4.66 -14.25
N MET A 42 -2.10 5.80 -13.55
CA MET A 42 -2.80 6.01 -12.28
C MET A 42 -4.28 6.31 -12.48
N THR A 43 -4.66 6.94 -13.60
CA THR A 43 -6.07 7.08 -14.02
C THR A 43 -6.70 5.71 -14.31
N LEU A 44 -6.00 4.82 -15.03
CA LEU A 44 -6.45 3.44 -15.25
C LEU A 44 -6.70 2.73 -13.92
N LEU A 45 -5.84 2.94 -12.94
CA LEU A 45 -5.97 2.36 -11.60
C LEU A 45 -7.19 2.93 -10.85
N ALA A 46 -7.41 4.24 -10.90
CA ALA A 46 -8.57 4.89 -10.31
C ALA A 46 -9.88 4.39 -10.95
N ASP A 47 -9.91 4.22 -12.28
CA ASP A 47 -11.05 3.66 -13.04
C ASP A 47 -11.31 2.18 -12.69
N ALA A 48 -10.32 1.46 -12.17
CA ALA A 48 -10.49 0.13 -11.63
C ALA A 48 -11.12 0.09 -10.21
N GLY A 49 -11.33 1.26 -9.59
CA GLY A 49 -11.91 1.40 -8.25
C GLY A 49 -10.89 1.38 -7.11
N GLN A 50 -9.62 1.72 -7.36
CA GLN A 50 -8.58 1.84 -6.34
C GLN A 50 -9.01 2.76 -5.21
N LYS A 51 -8.73 2.35 -3.96
CA LYS A 51 -9.04 3.13 -2.76
C LYS A 51 -7.81 3.69 -2.06
N VAL A 52 -6.65 3.07 -2.24
CA VAL A 52 -5.47 3.29 -1.41
C VAL A 52 -4.33 3.90 -2.20
N ILE A 53 -3.74 4.97 -1.67
CA ILE A 53 -2.48 5.53 -2.14
C ILE A 53 -1.35 4.86 -1.35
N THR A 54 -0.45 4.17 -2.04
CA THR A 54 0.74 3.57 -1.43
C THR A 54 1.84 4.63 -1.30
N THR A 55 2.29 4.87 -0.08
CA THR A 55 3.42 5.78 0.20
C THR A 55 4.49 5.07 1.01
N THR A 56 5.71 5.58 0.98
CA THR A 56 6.85 5.05 1.76
C THR A 56 7.47 6.14 2.61
N LEU A 57 7.57 5.90 3.92
CA LEU A 57 8.14 6.83 4.88
C LEU A 57 9.65 6.62 5.09
N ILE A 58 10.18 5.50 4.60
CA ILE A 58 11.59 5.10 4.75
C ILE A 58 12.11 4.50 3.45
N HIS A 59 13.44 4.47 3.33
CA HIS A 59 14.14 3.83 2.22
C HIS A 59 14.05 2.29 2.30
N LYS A 60 13.72 1.65 1.18
CA LYS A 60 13.68 0.19 1.01
C LYS A 60 12.88 -0.57 2.09
N PRO A 61 11.61 -0.22 2.35
CA PRO A 61 10.81 -0.90 3.38
C PRO A 61 10.73 -2.42 3.17
N TRP A 62 10.76 -2.89 1.92
CA TRP A 62 10.72 -4.31 1.52
C TRP A 62 12.05 -4.82 0.97
N GLY A 63 13.17 -4.17 1.30
CA GLY A 63 14.49 -4.54 0.80
C GLY A 63 14.58 -4.46 -0.72
N GLY A 64 15.07 -5.52 -1.35
CA GLY A 64 15.23 -5.61 -2.81
C GLY A 64 14.16 -6.47 -3.51
N GLN A 65 12.91 -6.46 -3.04
CA GLN A 65 11.83 -7.31 -3.55
C GLN A 65 11.39 -6.94 -4.97
N THR A 66 11.58 -5.69 -5.39
CA THR A 66 11.26 -5.18 -6.73
C THR A 66 12.51 -4.82 -7.52
N TYR A 67 12.40 -4.70 -8.84
CA TYR A 67 13.52 -4.27 -9.71
C TYR A 67 13.96 -2.86 -9.33
N ASP A 68 13.02 -1.92 -9.27
CA ASP A 68 13.25 -0.57 -8.77
C ASP A 68 12.89 -0.51 -7.29
N HIS A 69 13.84 -0.07 -6.46
CA HIS A 69 13.62 0.03 -5.02
C HIS A 69 12.66 1.18 -4.70
N PHE A 70 11.91 1.00 -3.63
CA PHE A 70 11.15 2.09 -3.05
C PHE A 70 12.05 2.98 -2.22
N GLU A 71 12.11 4.27 -2.58
CA GLU A 71 12.78 5.29 -1.79
C GLU A 71 11.82 5.90 -0.76
N SER A 72 12.38 6.58 0.24
CA SER A 72 11.55 7.37 1.16
C SER A 72 10.93 8.57 0.44
N MET A 73 9.64 8.76 0.60
CA MET A 73 8.94 9.99 0.17
C MET A 73 9.04 11.11 1.21
N VAL A 74 9.70 10.83 2.34
CA VAL A 74 10.00 11.80 3.40
C VAL A 74 11.50 11.92 3.53
N LYS A 75 12.04 13.14 3.48
CA LYS A 75 13.46 13.37 3.76
C LYS A 75 13.65 13.53 5.26
N TRP A 76 14.37 12.63 5.87
CA TRP A 76 14.75 12.67 7.28
C TRP A 76 16.07 13.42 7.42
N ILE A 77 16.08 14.52 8.15
CA ILE A 77 17.23 15.44 8.26
C ILE A 77 17.63 15.57 9.72
N LYS A 78 18.86 15.18 10.04
CA LYS A 78 19.48 15.50 11.32
C LYS A 78 20.31 16.77 11.15
N LYS A 79 19.89 17.84 11.80
CA LYS A 79 20.55 19.14 11.74
C LYS A 79 21.91 19.12 12.46
N ALA A 80 22.77 20.07 12.12
CA ALA A 80 24.10 20.21 12.74
C ALA A 80 24.05 20.42 14.26
N ASP A 81 22.97 20.97 14.81
CA ASP A 81 22.71 21.13 16.24
C ASP A 81 22.13 19.88 16.92
N GLY A 82 21.93 18.80 16.16
CA GLY A 82 21.38 17.52 16.63
C GLY A 82 19.86 17.45 16.64
N THR A 83 19.15 18.50 16.27
CA THR A 83 17.69 18.47 16.09
C THR A 83 17.31 17.74 14.80
N TRP A 84 16.02 17.39 14.67
CA TRP A 84 15.50 16.67 13.51
C TRP A 84 14.46 17.53 12.77
N GLU A 85 14.54 17.47 11.46
CA GLU A 85 13.61 18.08 10.52
C GLU A 85 13.13 17.01 9.52
N TYR A 86 11.90 17.15 9.02
CA TYR A 86 11.31 16.23 8.06
C TYR A 86 10.72 17.03 6.90
N ASP A 87 11.16 16.70 5.68
CA ASP A 87 10.61 17.31 4.47
C ASP A 87 9.61 16.34 3.83
N PHE A 88 8.34 16.74 3.82
CA PHE A 88 7.22 15.99 3.25
C PHE A 88 6.89 16.40 1.81
N SER A 89 7.67 17.21 1.16
CA SER A 89 7.34 17.78 -0.16
C SER A 89 7.08 16.72 -1.24
N ILE A 90 7.83 15.62 -1.25
CA ILE A 90 7.63 14.51 -2.19
C ILE A 90 6.38 13.70 -1.81
N PHE A 91 6.20 13.43 -0.52
CA PHE A 91 4.99 12.79 -0.01
C PHE A 91 3.73 13.55 -0.42
N ASP A 92 3.72 14.86 -0.22
CA ASP A 92 2.61 15.73 -0.58
C ASP A 92 2.32 15.71 -2.10
N LYS A 93 3.35 15.92 -2.92
CA LYS A 93 3.21 15.90 -4.39
C LYS A 93 2.63 14.57 -4.89
N TRP A 94 3.11 13.45 -4.33
CA TRP A 94 2.62 12.13 -4.72
C TRP A 94 1.16 11.92 -4.32
N VAL A 95 0.80 12.26 -3.08
CA VAL A 95 -0.58 12.13 -2.59
C VAL A 95 -1.53 13.02 -3.39
N GLU A 96 -1.18 14.29 -3.60
CA GLU A 96 -1.96 15.24 -4.39
C GLU A 96 -2.16 14.75 -5.83
N PHE A 97 -1.10 14.27 -6.47
CA PHE A 97 -1.17 13.69 -7.81
C PHE A 97 -2.11 12.47 -7.88
N MET A 98 -2.03 11.56 -6.93
CA MET A 98 -2.92 10.39 -6.88
C MET A 98 -4.37 10.79 -6.66
N MET A 99 -4.61 11.81 -5.83
CA MET A 99 -5.94 12.36 -5.63
C MET A 99 -6.49 13.03 -6.91
N GLU A 100 -5.66 13.75 -7.65
CA GLU A 100 -6.01 14.28 -8.98
C GLU A 100 -6.37 13.17 -9.97
N CYS A 101 -5.71 12.03 -9.92
CA CYS A 101 -6.03 10.85 -10.72
C CYS A 101 -7.33 10.16 -10.30
N GLY A 102 -7.90 10.50 -9.14
CA GLY A 102 -9.17 9.96 -8.63
C GLY A 102 -9.06 8.99 -7.47
N VAL A 103 -7.89 8.79 -6.87
CA VAL A 103 -7.68 7.93 -5.68
C VAL A 103 -7.64 8.80 -4.43
N THR A 104 -8.70 8.81 -3.62
CA THR A 104 -8.88 9.78 -2.53
C THR A 104 -9.25 9.19 -1.18
N ALA A 105 -9.50 7.87 -1.09
CA ALA A 105 -10.15 7.30 0.09
C ALA A 105 -9.21 6.99 1.24
N GLN A 106 -7.97 6.59 0.95
CA GLN A 106 -7.01 6.18 1.99
C GLN A 106 -5.57 6.38 1.54
N ILE A 107 -4.68 6.68 2.50
CA ILE A 107 -3.22 6.77 2.32
C ILE A 107 -2.59 5.74 3.23
N ASN A 108 -1.89 4.74 2.68
CA ASN A 108 -1.13 3.76 3.45
C ASN A 108 0.35 4.10 3.44
N CYS A 109 0.92 4.30 4.65
CA CYS A 109 2.28 4.81 4.86
C CYS A 109 3.21 3.69 5.32
N TYR A 110 3.96 3.11 4.40
CA TYR A 110 4.90 1.99 4.62
C TYR A 110 6.33 2.46 4.92
N SER A 111 7.11 1.74 5.70
CA SER A 111 6.72 0.73 6.66
C SER A 111 7.33 1.08 7.99
N ILE A 112 6.51 1.16 9.02
CA ILE A 112 7.02 1.38 10.38
C ILE A 112 7.81 0.17 10.87
N ALA A 113 7.58 -1.03 10.31
CA ALA A 113 8.28 -2.26 10.60
C ALA A 113 8.98 -2.82 9.35
N PRO A 114 10.06 -2.20 8.85
CA PRO A 114 10.73 -2.64 7.63
C PRO A 114 11.35 -4.03 7.80
N TRP A 115 11.58 -4.70 6.67
CA TRP A 115 12.13 -6.06 6.69
C TRP A 115 13.57 -6.13 7.17
N SER A 116 14.34 -5.04 7.06
CA SER A 116 15.77 -5.02 7.37
C SER A 116 16.15 -4.29 8.65
N SER A 117 15.22 -3.65 9.36
CA SER A 117 15.49 -2.74 10.51
C SER A 117 16.55 -1.65 10.22
N ARG A 118 16.81 -1.38 8.93
CA ARG A 118 17.79 -0.39 8.48
C ARG A 118 17.07 0.89 8.06
N PHE A 119 17.57 2.02 8.57
CA PHE A 119 17.03 3.35 8.32
C PHE A 119 18.08 4.27 7.75
N GLN A 120 17.67 5.27 6.99
CA GLN A 120 18.54 6.31 6.43
C GLN A 120 18.08 7.69 6.87
N TYR A 121 19.04 8.60 6.98
CA TYR A 121 18.79 10.02 7.16
C TYR A 121 19.94 10.85 6.58
N TYR A 122 19.64 12.08 6.20
CA TYR A 122 20.65 13.05 5.82
C TYR A 122 21.21 13.71 7.09
N ASP A 123 22.52 13.64 7.28
CA ASP A 123 23.23 14.30 8.38
C ASP A 123 23.85 15.61 7.89
N GLU A 124 23.28 16.72 8.32
CA GLU A 124 23.74 18.06 7.90
C GLU A 124 25.19 18.35 8.36
N ALA A 125 25.60 17.81 9.51
CA ALA A 125 26.95 18.04 10.02
C ALA A 125 28.05 17.39 9.17
N SER A 126 27.76 16.25 8.55
CA SER A 126 28.70 15.54 7.66
C SER A 126 28.38 15.72 6.17
N ASP A 127 27.31 16.45 5.84
CA ASP A 127 26.79 16.63 4.47
C ASP A 127 26.67 15.30 3.71
N SER A 128 26.08 14.29 4.36
CA SER A 128 26.00 12.95 3.79
C SER A 128 24.77 12.17 4.26
N MET A 129 24.37 11.18 3.43
CA MET A 129 23.38 10.18 3.83
C MET A 129 24.04 9.16 4.74
N LEU A 130 23.46 8.93 5.91
CA LEU A 130 23.90 7.94 6.88
C LEU A 130 22.86 6.85 7.07
N ASP A 131 23.34 5.62 7.25
CA ASP A 131 22.53 4.47 7.62
C ASP A 131 22.74 4.12 9.10
N PHE A 132 21.68 3.62 9.74
CA PHE A 132 21.78 3.00 11.04
C PHE A 132 20.80 1.82 11.15
N VAL A 133 21.03 0.94 12.11
CA VAL A 133 20.17 -0.19 12.41
C VAL A 133 19.50 0.03 13.76
N ALA A 134 18.19 -0.10 13.81
CA ALA A 134 17.42 -0.03 15.04
C ALA A 134 16.34 -1.11 15.02
N GLU A 135 16.54 -2.15 15.82
CA GLU A 135 15.56 -3.23 15.94
C GLU A 135 14.31 -2.74 16.68
N VAL A 136 13.16 -3.24 16.26
CA VAL A 136 11.89 -2.99 16.94
C VAL A 136 12.00 -3.42 18.41
N GLY A 137 11.50 -2.58 19.33
CA GLY A 137 11.61 -2.79 20.76
C GLY A 137 12.84 -2.14 21.41
N THR A 138 13.77 -1.60 20.61
CA THR A 138 14.90 -0.81 21.13
C THR A 138 14.51 0.65 21.37
N LYS A 139 15.23 1.30 22.26
CA LYS A 139 15.03 2.72 22.55
C LYS A 139 15.32 3.60 21.33
N GLU A 140 16.33 3.26 20.55
CA GLU A 140 16.71 3.93 19.32
C GLU A 140 15.58 3.91 18.29
N TYR A 141 14.93 2.75 18.11
CA TYR A 141 13.76 2.60 17.23
C TYR A 141 12.59 3.46 17.71
N GLU A 142 12.26 3.38 19.01
CA GLU A 142 11.15 4.14 19.59
C GLU A 142 11.38 5.66 19.49
N GLU A 143 12.59 6.14 19.77
CA GLU A 143 12.93 7.57 19.65
C GLU A 143 12.90 8.06 18.21
N TYR A 144 13.40 7.27 17.28
CA TYR A 144 13.40 7.58 15.84
C TYR A 144 11.99 7.80 15.35
N TRP A 145 11.12 6.80 15.49
CA TRP A 145 9.75 6.85 15.03
C TRP A 145 8.88 7.83 15.80
N SER A 146 9.02 7.89 17.12
CA SER A 146 8.16 8.78 17.93
C SER A 146 8.36 10.26 17.61
N ARG A 147 9.57 10.67 17.27
CA ARG A 147 9.82 12.06 16.83
C ARG A 147 9.12 12.35 15.52
N MET A 148 9.34 11.49 14.54
CA MET A 148 8.75 11.66 13.20
C MET A 148 7.23 11.62 13.24
N LEU A 149 6.64 10.63 13.89
CA LEU A 149 5.19 10.46 13.90
C LEU A 149 4.46 11.64 14.56
N ARG A 150 5.07 12.33 15.57
CA ARG A 150 4.46 13.55 16.14
C ARG A 150 4.39 14.68 15.11
N VAL A 151 5.48 14.90 14.40
CA VAL A 151 5.53 15.93 13.34
C VAL A 151 4.64 15.55 12.17
N PHE A 152 4.61 14.26 11.83
CA PHE A 152 3.77 13.75 10.74
C PHE A 152 2.27 13.84 11.06
N ALA A 153 1.86 13.59 12.30
CA ALA A 153 0.47 13.78 12.72
C ALA A 153 0.03 15.23 12.50
N GLN A 154 0.83 16.20 12.96
CA GLN A 154 0.54 17.62 12.77
C GLN A 154 0.47 17.97 11.28
N HIS A 155 1.44 17.50 10.47
CA HIS A 155 1.45 17.72 9.02
C HIS A 155 0.19 17.18 8.34
N LEU A 156 -0.22 15.96 8.69
CA LEU A 156 -1.44 15.34 8.16
C LEU A 156 -2.72 16.09 8.57
N GLU A 157 -2.77 16.63 9.80
CA GLU A 157 -3.88 17.48 10.26
C GLU A 157 -3.93 18.78 9.46
N GLU A 158 -2.78 19.45 9.25
CA GLU A 158 -2.68 20.68 8.46
C GLU A 158 -3.11 20.47 6.99
N LYS A 159 -2.82 19.30 6.42
CA LYS A 159 -3.26 18.90 5.07
C LYS A 159 -4.71 18.40 5.02
N GLY A 160 -5.34 18.14 6.15
CA GLY A 160 -6.67 17.51 6.21
C GLY A 160 -6.69 16.03 5.85
N TRP A 161 -5.54 15.33 5.95
CA TRP A 161 -5.38 13.94 5.55
C TRP A 161 -5.29 12.96 6.73
N PHE A 162 -5.29 13.43 7.97
CA PHE A 162 -5.12 12.57 9.14
C PHE A 162 -6.16 11.45 9.20
N ASP A 163 -7.42 11.76 8.93
CA ASP A 163 -8.53 10.79 9.01
C ASP A 163 -8.53 9.73 7.89
N ILE A 164 -7.79 9.96 6.81
CA ILE A 164 -7.66 9.01 5.70
C ILE A 164 -6.29 8.32 5.66
N CYS A 165 -5.37 8.70 6.56
CA CYS A 165 -4.02 8.14 6.61
C CYS A 165 -3.93 6.98 7.59
N ALA A 166 -3.25 5.90 7.20
CA ALA A 166 -2.92 4.77 8.06
C ALA A 166 -1.41 4.53 8.09
N ILE A 167 -0.86 4.36 9.31
CA ILE A 167 0.51 3.88 9.48
C ILE A 167 0.52 2.39 9.17
N SER A 168 1.36 1.99 8.22
CA SER A 168 1.25 0.69 7.57
C SER A 168 2.44 -0.22 7.87
N MET A 169 2.16 -1.50 7.95
CA MET A 169 3.14 -2.58 8.05
C MET A 169 2.64 -3.79 7.26
N ASP A 170 3.54 -4.73 7.00
CA ASP A 170 3.21 -5.99 6.34
C ASP A 170 3.78 -7.20 7.12
N GLU A 171 3.94 -8.34 6.49
CA GLU A 171 4.29 -9.65 7.05
C GLU A 171 5.47 -9.61 8.04
N ARG A 172 5.18 -9.37 9.32
CA ARG A 172 6.16 -9.40 10.42
C ARG A 172 5.70 -10.36 11.51
N PRO A 173 6.60 -10.84 12.38
CA PRO A 173 6.23 -11.60 13.56
C PRO A 173 5.26 -10.81 14.47
N GLU A 174 4.35 -11.50 15.12
CA GLU A 174 3.29 -10.90 15.96
C GLU A 174 3.86 -10.03 17.09
N GLU A 175 4.94 -10.47 17.73
CA GLU A 175 5.63 -9.72 18.78
C GLU A 175 6.21 -8.39 18.25
N VAL A 176 6.75 -8.38 17.04
CA VAL A 176 7.24 -7.16 16.37
C VAL A 176 6.09 -6.19 16.12
N MET A 177 4.98 -6.69 15.59
CA MET A 177 3.80 -5.87 15.30
C MET A 177 3.17 -5.30 16.57
N THR A 178 3.14 -6.07 17.66
CA THR A 178 2.66 -5.62 18.96
C THR A 178 3.46 -4.44 19.50
N GLU A 179 4.79 -4.50 19.42
CA GLU A 179 5.66 -3.39 19.83
C GLU A 179 5.49 -2.15 18.94
N VAL A 180 5.36 -2.36 17.64
CA VAL A 180 5.10 -1.26 16.69
C VAL A 180 3.79 -0.55 17.02
N ILE A 181 2.72 -1.30 17.25
CA ILE A 181 1.42 -0.76 17.65
C ILE A 181 1.55 0.06 18.94
N ARG A 182 2.30 -0.45 19.94
CA ARG A 182 2.57 0.28 21.19
C ARG A 182 3.23 1.64 20.90
N VAL A 183 4.23 1.68 20.04
CA VAL A 183 4.92 2.94 19.67
C VAL A 183 3.95 3.92 19.01
N ILE A 184 3.14 3.46 18.05
CA ILE A 184 2.14 4.31 17.38
C ILE A 184 1.15 4.89 18.40
N ARG A 185 0.57 4.06 19.28
CA ARG A 185 -0.43 4.46 20.28
C ARG A 185 0.12 5.42 21.32
N ASN A 186 1.38 5.25 21.72
CA ASN A 186 2.06 6.16 22.65
C ASN A 186 2.29 7.56 22.05
N VAL A 187 2.43 7.65 20.72
CA VAL A 187 2.61 8.93 20.04
C VAL A 187 1.26 9.60 19.80
N HIS A 188 0.32 8.91 19.19
CA HIS A 188 -1.00 9.45 18.88
C HIS A 188 -2.03 8.32 18.79
N PRO A 189 -2.98 8.23 19.75
CA PRO A 189 -3.95 7.14 19.79
C PRO A 189 -4.93 7.13 18.61
N GLY A 190 -5.09 8.25 17.91
CA GLY A 190 -5.99 8.40 16.77
C GLY A 190 -5.45 7.90 15.44
N PHE A 191 -4.17 7.56 15.33
CA PHE A 191 -3.65 7.01 14.08
C PHE A 191 -4.39 5.73 13.69
N LYS A 192 -4.86 5.67 12.46
CA LYS A 192 -5.26 4.40 11.85
C LYS A 192 -4.02 3.55 11.58
N ILE A 193 -4.18 2.23 11.67
CA ILE A 193 -3.12 1.27 11.39
C ILE A 193 -3.61 0.33 10.28
N SER A 194 -2.80 0.12 9.25
CA SER A 194 -3.05 -0.90 8.24
C SER A 194 -2.01 -2.02 8.32
N LEU A 195 -2.45 -3.24 8.04
CA LEU A 195 -1.62 -4.44 8.04
C LEU A 195 -2.00 -5.35 6.88
N ALA A 196 -0.99 -5.77 6.10
CA ALA A 196 -1.09 -6.88 5.16
C ALA A 196 -0.23 -8.04 5.67
N GLY A 197 -0.84 -9.16 6.07
CA GLY A 197 -0.09 -10.29 6.65
C GLY A 197 -0.98 -11.40 7.18
N ASN A 198 -0.49 -12.15 8.15
CA ASN A 198 -1.27 -13.19 8.78
C ASN A 198 -2.32 -12.64 9.76
N TYR A 199 -3.39 -13.40 9.96
CA TYR A 199 -4.40 -13.07 10.98
C TYR A 199 -3.86 -13.36 12.38
N HIS A 200 -3.85 -12.34 13.26
CA HIS A 200 -3.44 -12.44 14.66
C HIS A 200 -4.54 -11.87 15.57
N PRO A 201 -5.24 -12.72 16.32
CA PRO A 201 -6.35 -12.29 17.20
C PRO A 201 -5.94 -11.24 18.25
N SER A 202 -4.69 -11.27 18.71
CA SER A 202 -4.19 -10.40 19.78
C SER A 202 -4.10 -8.93 19.38
N ILE A 203 -3.81 -8.64 18.10
CA ILE A 203 -3.64 -7.28 17.57
C ILE A 203 -4.82 -6.83 16.70
N GLU A 204 -5.76 -7.72 16.40
CA GLU A 204 -6.83 -7.50 15.42
C GLU A 204 -7.64 -6.22 15.71
N LYS A 205 -7.92 -5.94 16.97
CA LYS A 205 -8.70 -4.76 17.37
C LYS A 205 -8.00 -3.43 17.11
N GLU A 206 -6.67 -3.42 17.07
CA GLU A 206 -5.87 -2.24 16.81
C GLU A 206 -5.80 -1.88 15.32
N ILE A 207 -6.04 -2.85 14.43
CA ILE A 207 -5.89 -2.69 12.99
C ILE A 207 -7.19 -2.16 12.38
N TYR A 208 -7.10 -1.01 11.74
CA TYR A 208 -8.22 -0.40 11.00
C TYR A 208 -8.44 -1.10 9.65
N ASP A 209 -7.41 -1.18 8.82
CA ASP A 209 -7.43 -1.87 7.53
C ASP A 209 -6.59 -3.14 7.63
N TYR A 210 -7.26 -4.28 7.71
CA TYR A 210 -6.61 -5.57 7.90
C TYR A 210 -6.78 -6.44 6.66
N CYS A 211 -5.68 -6.60 5.95
CA CYS A 211 -5.58 -7.52 4.82
C CYS A 211 -4.87 -8.81 5.25
N ILE A 212 -5.52 -9.96 5.10
CA ILE A 212 -4.92 -11.26 5.46
C ILE A 212 -4.65 -12.13 4.24
N ALA A 213 -3.69 -13.06 4.38
CA ALA A 213 -3.34 -13.99 3.32
C ALA A 213 -4.57 -14.79 2.86
N TYR A 214 -4.72 -15.01 1.56
CA TYR A 214 -5.88 -15.68 0.97
C TYR A 214 -6.16 -17.09 1.55
N GLY A 215 -5.09 -17.81 1.95
CA GLY A 215 -5.20 -19.11 2.62
C GLY A 215 -5.75 -19.09 4.04
N GLN A 216 -6.02 -17.91 4.61
CA GLN A 216 -6.57 -17.74 5.96
C GLN A 216 -8.02 -17.26 5.92
N GLU A 217 -8.70 -17.30 7.06
CA GLU A 217 -10.08 -16.84 7.21
C GLU A 217 -10.20 -15.95 8.45
N PHE A 218 -10.94 -14.85 8.34
CA PHE A 218 -11.42 -14.15 9.52
C PHE A 218 -12.55 -14.96 10.17
N PRO A 219 -12.59 -15.05 11.52
CA PRO A 219 -13.80 -15.52 12.20
C PRO A 219 -15.02 -14.67 11.83
N GLU A 220 -16.16 -15.30 11.65
CA GLU A 220 -17.39 -14.62 11.16
C GLU A 220 -17.85 -13.51 12.09
N ASP A 221 -17.77 -13.73 13.39
CA ASP A 221 -18.10 -12.74 14.42
C ASP A 221 -17.13 -11.54 14.42
N VAL A 222 -15.85 -11.78 14.11
CA VAL A 222 -14.84 -10.74 13.93
C VAL A 222 -15.18 -9.87 12.72
N LEU A 223 -15.48 -10.48 11.56
CA LEU A 223 -15.89 -9.72 10.38
C LEU A 223 -17.12 -8.86 10.64
N ALA A 224 -18.14 -9.42 11.29
CA ALA A 224 -19.36 -8.69 11.61
C ALA A 224 -19.08 -7.49 12.54
N ARG A 225 -18.25 -7.68 13.55
CA ARG A 225 -17.85 -6.62 14.49
C ARG A 225 -17.03 -5.55 13.78
N ARG A 226 -15.99 -5.94 13.02
CA ARG A 226 -15.13 -5.00 12.29
C ARG A 226 -15.95 -4.13 11.33
N LYS A 227 -16.90 -4.73 10.62
CA LYS A 227 -17.81 -3.99 9.75
C LYS A 227 -18.70 -3.01 10.51
N ALA A 228 -19.24 -3.39 11.68
CA ALA A 228 -20.01 -2.51 12.53
C ALA A 228 -19.18 -1.35 13.09
N GLU A 229 -17.88 -1.54 13.28
CA GLU A 229 -16.90 -0.52 13.70
C GLU A 229 -16.39 0.35 12.54
N GLY A 230 -16.83 0.12 11.29
CA GLY A 230 -16.33 0.82 10.11
C GLY A 230 -14.89 0.49 9.73
N LYS A 231 -14.38 -0.67 10.17
CA LYS A 231 -13.05 -1.18 9.82
C LYS A 231 -13.09 -1.98 8.52
N ILE A 232 -11.96 -2.03 7.84
CA ILE A 232 -11.78 -2.67 6.54
C ILE A 232 -11.15 -4.04 6.74
N SER A 233 -11.69 -5.07 6.06
CA SER A 233 -11.20 -6.44 6.11
C SER A 233 -11.09 -7.00 4.70
N THR A 234 -9.86 -7.26 4.25
CA THR A 234 -9.56 -7.68 2.88
C THR A 234 -8.69 -8.92 2.85
N TYR A 235 -8.47 -9.46 1.67
CA TYR A 235 -7.57 -10.59 1.42
C TYR A 235 -6.57 -10.25 0.32
N TYR A 236 -5.37 -10.84 0.38
CA TYR A 236 -4.38 -10.73 -0.68
C TYR A 236 -3.97 -12.11 -1.21
N THR A 237 -3.56 -12.16 -2.49
CA THR A 237 -2.79 -13.27 -3.06
C THR A 237 -1.39 -12.78 -3.41
N CYS A 238 -0.40 -13.67 -3.26
CA CYS A 238 0.98 -13.39 -3.60
C CYS A 238 1.61 -14.61 -4.32
N CYS A 239 2.91 -14.80 -4.18
CA CYS A 239 3.63 -15.91 -4.80
C CYS A 239 3.27 -17.29 -4.22
N THR A 240 2.58 -17.37 -3.10
CA THR A 240 2.24 -18.62 -2.42
C THR A 240 1.01 -19.32 -2.99
N GLU A 241 0.07 -18.57 -3.55
CA GLU A 241 -1.13 -19.13 -4.17
C GLU A 241 -0.90 -19.43 -5.64
N ILE A 242 -1.10 -20.68 -6.04
CA ILE A 242 -1.04 -21.06 -7.47
C ILE A 242 -2.31 -20.57 -8.19
N ALA A 243 -3.47 -20.73 -7.57
CA ALA A 243 -4.79 -20.28 -8.05
C ALA A 243 -5.77 -20.13 -6.87
N PRO A 244 -6.64 -19.09 -6.89
CA PRO A 244 -6.71 -18.04 -7.90
C PRO A 244 -5.56 -17.05 -7.77
N ASN A 245 -5.02 -16.56 -8.89
CA ASN A 245 -3.97 -15.54 -8.87
C ASN A 245 -3.97 -14.68 -10.15
N LEU A 246 -3.11 -13.65 -10.19
CA LEU A 246 -3.01 -12.69 -11.28
C LEU A 246 -1.64 -12.76 -11.99
N PHE A 247 -1.04 -13.93 -12.11
CA PHE A 247 0.17 -14.15 -12.90
C PHE A 247 -0.10 -14.07 -14.41
N THR A 248 0.93 -13.88 -15.23
CA THR A 248 0.76 -13.94 -16.69
C THR A 248 0.35 -15.33 -17.17
N VAL A 249 0.60 -16.36 -16.37
CA VAL A 249 0.25 -17.76 -16.64
C VAL A 249 -1.05 -18.19 -15.94
N SER A 250 -1.66 -17.34 -15.12
CA SER A 250 -2.94 -17.63 -14.46
C SER A 250 -4.08 -17.69 -15.47
N ASN A 251 -5.11 -18.48 -15.13
CA ASN A 251 -6.35 -18.44 -15.90
C ASN A 251 -6.97 -17.03 -15.79
N PRO A 252 -7.31 -16.36 -16.91
CA PRO A 252 -7.95 -15.05 -16.86
C PRO A 252 -9.22 -15.01 -15.97
N GLN A 253 -9.92 -16.12 -15.80
CA GLN A 253 -11.08 -16.22 -14.92
C GLN A 253 -10.73 -16.06 -13.42
N ASP A 254 -9.47 -16.25 -13.04
CA ASP A 254 -9.04 -16.07 -11.66
C ASP A 254 -9.27 -14.63 -11.17
N GLY A 255 -9.05 -13.63 -12.03
CA GLY A 255 -9.36 -12.23 -11.71
C GLY A 255 -10.84 -11.99 -11.43
N LEU A 256 -11.71 -12.50 -12.29
CA LEU A 256 -13.16 -12.44 -12.08
C LEU A 256 -13.55 -13.15 -10.78
N PHE A 257 -13.02 -14.34 -10.56
CA PHE A 257 -13.29 -15.13 -9.36
C PHE A 257 -12.86 -14.39 -8.09
N LEU A 258 -11.67 -13.79 -8.05
CA LEU A 258 -11.17 -13.03 -6.89
C LEU A 258 -12.13 -11.91 -6.48
N GLY A 259 -12.63 -11.13 -7.43
CA GLY A 259 -13.59 -10.07 -7.13
C GLY A 259 -14.91 -10.63 -6.55
N MET A 260 -15.44 -11.72 -7.12
CA MET A 260 -16.66 -12.36 -6.64
C MET A 260 -16.48 -13.12 -5.33
N GLU A 261 -15.32 -13.70 -5.10
CA GLU A 261 -15.00 -14.47 -3.89
C GLU A 261 -15.09 -13.60 -2.62
N MET A 262 -14.85 -12.32 -2.74
CA MET A 262 -15.00 -11.38 -1.62
C MET A 262 -16.44 -11.29 -1.12
N LEU A 263 -17.43 -11.50 -1.98
CA LEU A 263 -18.85 -11.64 -1.56
C LEU A 263 -19.06 -12.88 -0.68
N ARG A 264 -18.51 -14.02 -1.11
CA ARG A 264 -18.63 -15.29 -0.38
C ARG A 264 -17.95 -15.18 1.00
N ARG A 265 -16.78 -14.54 1.05
CA ARG A 265 -16.01 -14.31 2.28
C ARG A 265 -16.59 -13.20 3.16
N LYS A 266 -17.63 -12.48 2.70
CA LYS A 266 -18.18 -11.31 3.39
C LYS A 266 -17.11 -10.21 3.68
N SER A 267 -16.09 -10.17 2.84
CA SER A 267 -14.95 -9.25 2.95
C SER A 267 -15.21 -7.98 2.14
N ASP A 268 -14.47 -6.91 2.48
CA ASP A 268 -14.64 -5.61 1.86
C ASP A 268 -13.86 -5.47 0.55
N GLY A 269 -12.86 -6.32 0.27
CA GLY A 269 -12.07 -6.17 -0.93
C GLY A 269 -10.82 -7.04 -1.01
N TYR A 270 -9.89 -6.61 -1.88
CA TYR A 270 -8.72 -7.37 -2.28
C TYR A 270 -7.49 -6.47 -2.41
N LEU A 271 -6.34 -6.99 -1.97
CA LEU A 271 -5.04 -6.37 -2.11
C LEU A 271 -4.12 -7.22 -3.00
N ARG A 272 -3.28 -6.53 -3.79
CA ARG A 272 -2.10 -7.11 -4.40
C ARG A 272 -0.91 -6.19 -4.25
N TRP A 273 0.23 -6.77 -3.82
CA TRP A 273 1.45 -6.04 -3.46
C TRP A 273 2.16 -5.31 -4.61
N ALA A 274 1.70 -5.53 -5.87
CA ALA A 274 2.37 -4.94 -7.02
C ALA A 274 1.40 -4.66 -8.18
N TYR A 275 1.14 -3.39 -8.43
CA TYR A 275 0.40 -2.90 -9.58
C TYR A 275 1.30 -2.77 -10.82
N ASN A 276 2.46 -2.12 -10.63
CA ASN A 276 3.37 -1.75 -11.71
C ASN A 276 4.86 -1.80 -11.30
N SER A 277 5.25 -2.75 -10.46
CA SER A 277 6.66 -2.98 -10.14
C SER A 277 7.33 -3.76 -11.28
N TRP A 278 7.52 -3.08 -12.40
CA TRP A 278 7.98 -3.68 -13.66
C TRP A 278 9.38 -4.26 -13.55
N PRO A 279 9.66 -5.44 -14.18
CA PRO A 279 11.01 -5.88 -14.46
C PRO A 279 11.69 -4.92 -15.45
N GLU A 280 12.89 -5.24 -15.90
CA GLU A 280 13.67 -4.40 -16.81
C GLU A 280 12.88 -4.00 -18.06
N ASP A 281 12.29 -4.98 -18.75
CA ASP A 281 11.43 -4.76 -19.91
C ASP A 281 10.13 -5.58 -19.80
N PRO A 282 9.08 -5.02 -19.18
CA PRO A 282 7.81 -5.71 -18.95
C PRO A 282 7.06 -6.05 -20.24
N MET A 283 7.42 -5.42 -21.37
CA MET A 283 6.76 -5.66 -22.66
C MET A 283 7.23 -6.94 -23.32
N THR A 284 8.42 -7.42 -23.00
CA THR A 284 9.03 -8.61 -23.62
C THR A 284 9.29 -9.73 -22.61
N ASP A 285 9.51 -9.41 -21.33
CA ASP A 285 9.76 -10.39 -20.27
C ASP A 285 9.04 -10.04 -18.97
N SER A 286 8.12 -10.90 -18.56
CA SER A 286 7.35 -10.73 -17.33
C SER A 286 7.99 -11.40 -16.10
N ARG A 287 9.18 -11.98 -16.24
CA ARG A 287 9.88 -12.68 -15.15
C ARG A 287 10.70 -11.69 -14.32
N PHE A 288 10.73 -11.94 -13.04
CA PHE A 288 11.63 -11.25 -12.11
C PHE A 288 12.08 -12.20 -10.99
N ARG A 289 13.38 -12.51 -10.93
CA ARG A 289 13.97 -13.41 -9.93
C ARG A 289 13.21 -14.75 -9.84
N ALA A 290 12.90 -15.19 -8.61
CA ALA A 290 12.19 -16.44 -8.33
C ALA A 290 10.66 -16.29 -8.33
N PHE A 291 10.13 -15.07 -8.56
CA PHE A 291 8.70 -14.85 -8.63
C PHE A 291 8.09 -15.46 -9.88
N THR A 292 6.86 -15.92 -9.77
CA THR A 292 6.10 -16.37 -10.95
C THR A 292 5.95 -15.21 -11.93
N SER A 293 6.04 -15.50 -13.24
CA SER A 293 5.96 -14.50 -14.29
C SER A 293 4.72 -13.59 -14.12
N GLY A 294 4.94 -12.29 -14.07
CA GLY A 294 3.89 -11.29 -13.89
C GLY A 294 3.38 -11.12 -12.46
N ASP A 295 4.04 -11.70 -11.46
CA ASP A 295 3.70 -11.47 -10.05
C ASP A 295 3.93 -10.01 -9.64
N THR A 296 4.97 -9.37 -10.18
CA THR A 296 5.37 -8.01 -9.80
C THR A 296 4.62 -6.89 -10.50
N PHE A 297 3.66 -7.21 -11.40
CA PHE A 297 2.85 -6.20 -12.07
C PHE A 297 1.59 -6.79 -12.73
N ILE A 298 0.56 -5.99 -12.86
CA ILE A 298 -0.66 -6.34 -13.59
C ILE A 298 -1.06 -5.31 -14.64
N ALA A 299 -0.51 -4.10 -14.58
CA ALA A 299 -0.65 -3.07 -15.60
C ALA A 299 0.68 -2.81 -16.31
N TYR A 300 0.61 -2.45 -17.58
CA TYR A 300 1.76 -2.21 -18.44
C TYR A 300 2.07 -0.71 -18.58
N PRO A 301 3.27 -0.33 -19.04
CA PRO A 301 3.62 1.05 -19.29
C PRO A 301 2.62 1.78 -20.21
N LEU A 302 2.59 3.11 -20.12
CA LEU A 302 1.70 3.98 -20.89
C LEU A 302 0.20 3.78 -20.59
N GLY A 303 -0.14 3.34 -19.37
CA GLY A 303 -1.53 3.09 -18.99
C GLY A 303 -2.19 1.93 -19.75
N ARG A 304 -1.42 0.96 -20.21
CA ARG A 304 -1.96 -0.21 -20.88
C ARG A 304 -2.45 -1.23 -19.85
N SER A 305 -3.70 -1.60 -19.98
CA SER A 305 -4.33 -2.65 -19.16
C SER A 305 -3.83 -4.05 -19.55
N SER A 306 -4.22 -5.03 -18.77
CA SER A 306 -4.02 -6.45 -19.06
C SER A 306 -5.32 -7.23 -18.89
N ILE A 307 -5.42 -8.40 -19.53
CA ILE A 307 -6.58 -9.29 -19.33
C ILE A 307 -6.77 -9.64 -17.83
N ARG A 308 -5.70 -9.68 -17.05
CA ARG A 308 -5.72 -9.94 -15.61
C ARG A 308 -6.44 -8.82 -14.85
N LEU A 309 -6.07 -7.57 -15.13
CA LEU A 309 -6.71 -6.39 -14.56
C LEU A 309 -8.17 -6.26 -15.02
N GLU A 310 -8.45 -6.41 -16.31
CA GLU A 310 -9.82 -6.33 -16.84
C GLU A 310 -10.75 -7.38 -16.21
N ARG A 311 -10.26 -8.59 -15.99
CA ARG A 311 -11.03 -9.65 -15.32
C ARG A 311 -11.22 -9.38 -13.83
N LEU A 312 -10.23 -8.82 -13.15
CA LEU A 312 -10.39 -8.37 -11.76
C LEU A 312 -11.45 -7.27 -11.67
N VAL A 313 -11.38 -6.26 -12.53
CA VAL A 313 -12.38 -5.18 -12.60
C VAL A 313 -13.78 -5.73 -12.88
N GLN A 314 -13.90 -6.70 -13.77
CA GLN A 314 -15.18 -7.37 -14.01
C GLN A 314 -15.70 -8.06 -12.74
N GLY A 315 -14.84 -8.73 -11.98
CA GLY A 315 -15.21 -9.37 -10.70
C GLY A 315 -15.67 -8.34 -9.66
N ILE A 316 -15.00 -7.20 -9.60
CA ILE A 316 -15.39 -6.07 -8.75
C ILE A 316 -16.77 -5.52 -9.17
N GLN A 317 -17.01 -5.37 -10.46
CA GLN A 317 -18.33 -4.94 -10.95
C GLN A 317 -19.45 -5.92 -10.60
N GLU A 318 -19.19 -7.22 -10.59
CA GLU A 318 -20.18 -8.21 -10.11
C GLU A 318 -20.42 -8.06 -8.61
N TYR A 319 -19.39 -7.81 -7.81
CA TYR A 319 -19.51 -7.48 -6.39
C TYR A 319 -20.42 -6.24 -6.19
N GLU A 320 -20.16 -5.16 -6.91
CA GLU A 320 -20.94 -3.91 -6.82
C GLU A 320 -22.41 -4.10 -7.26
N LYS A 321 -22.68 -4.91 -8.29
CA LYS A 321 -24.06 -5.22 -8.70
C LYS A 321 -24.87 -5.81 -7.56
N VAL A 322 -24.28 -6.70 -6.76
CA VAL A 322 -24.97 -7.30 -5.61
C VAL A 322 -25.26 -6.23 -4.54
N HIS A 323 -24.33 -5.31 -4.30
CA HIS A 323 -24.56 -4.21 -3.36
C HIS A 323 -25.68 -3.27 -3.83
N VAL A 324 -25.69 -2.88 -5.10
CA VAL A 324 -26.75 -2.05 -5.68
C VAL A 324 -28.11 -2.73 -5.61
N MET A 325 -28.17 -4.06 -5.81
CA MET A 325 -29.44 -4.80 -5.72
C MET A 325 -29.97 -4.88 -4.29
N LYS A 326 -29.10 -5.08 -3.30
CA LYS A 326 -29.49 -5.12 -1.87
C LYS A 326 -30.03 -3.78 -1.36
N ASN A 327 -29.52 -2.65 -1.86
CA ASN A 327 -29.97 -1.31 -1.46
C ASN A 327 -31.28 -0.87 -2.14
N LYS A 328 -31.81 -1.65 -3.09
CA LYS A 328 -33.09 -1.38 -3.76
C LYS A 328 -34.29 -2.14 -3.16
N ASN A 329 -34.04 -3.06 -2.27
CA ASN A 329 -35.05 -3.82 -1.50
C ASN A 329 -35.14 -3.30 -0.06
#